data_a0b6481a261bddc27fd834e367ccbec2
#
_entry.id   a0b6481a261bddc27fd834e367ccbec2
#
_cell.length_a   1.000
_cell.length_b   1.000
_cell.length_c   1.000
_cell.angle_alpha   90.00
_cell.angle_beta   90.00
_cell.angle_gamma   90.00
#
_symmetry.space_group_name_H-M   'P 1'
#
loop_
_entity.id
_entity.type
_entity.pdbx_description
1 polymer ?
#
loop_
_entity_poly.entity_id
_entity_poly.type
_entity_poly.pdbx_seq_one_letter_code
_entity_poly.pdbx_strand_id
1 'polypeptide(L)'
;MFKAIGRNEEMEDREFDMMFPKAIQAESEFHFTPIKIAKLAAEYLADSKETKILDIGSGAGKFCMIGSVCTDAFFVGVEQRIHLNSLATQISRKYELTNLQFIHANITAISFTDFHAFYFFNSFHEQINISGRMDDSQAWSKKLYEEYSLYVKTELDKMPA
;
A
#
# COMPACT_ATOMS: atom_id res chain seq x y z
N MET A 1 12.39 -3.33 15.02
CA MET A 1 11.36 -2.57 14.30
C MET A 1 10.08 -3.39 14.12
N PHE A 2 9.92 -4.28 13.14
CA PHE A 2 8.67 -5.01 12.89
C PHE A 2 8.17 -5.82 14.10
N LYS A 3 9.06 -6.46 14.86
CA LYS A 3 8.68 -7.13 16.12
C LYS A 3 8.12 -6.17 17.17
N ALA A 4 8.60 -4.94 17.24
CA ALA A 4 8.09 -3.91 18.14
C ALA A 4 6.68 -3.50 17.73
N ILE A 5 6.45 -3.24 16.43
CA ILE A 5 5.12 -2.91 15.89
C ILE A 5 4.11 -4.03 16.18
N GLY A 6 4.47 -5.30 15.90
CA GLY A 6 3.62 -6.45 16.17
C GLY A 6 3.34 -6.71 17.66
N ARG A 7 4.14 -6.15 18.57
CA ARG A 7 3.92 -6.19 20.02
C ARG A 7 3.17 -4.96 20.56
N ASN A 8 2.66 -4.10 19.70
CA ASN A 8 2.03 -2.86 20.10
C ASN A 8 2.96 -1.84 20.80
N GLU A 9 4.27 -1.96 20.61
CA GLU A 9 5.20 -0.96 21.09
C GLU A 9 5.07 0.32 20.26
N GLU A 10 5.14 1.49 20.89
CA GLU A 10 5.08 2.76 20.17
C GLU A 10 6.30 2.92 19.26
N MET A 11 6.05 3.41 18.05
CA MET A 11 7.08 3.72 17.06
C MET A 11 6.69 4.96 16.30
N GLU A 12 7.62 5.89 16.13
CA GLU A 12 7.43 7.08 15.33
C GLU A 12 7.58 6.77 13.83
N ASP A 13 6.80 7.46 13.01
CA ASP A 13 6.87 7.30 11.54
C ASP A 13 8.28 7.51 11.00
N ARG A 14 9.01 8.52 11.51
CA ARG A 14 10.40 8.79 11.13
C ARG A 14 11.35 7.62 11.42
N GLU A 15 11.14 6.92 12.53
CA GLU A 15 11.96 5.75 12.88
C GLU A 15 11.72 4.60 11.90
N PHE A 16 10.46 4.34 11.57
CA PHE A 16 10.10 3.36 10.55
C PHE A 16 10.69 3.73 9.19
N ASP A 17 10.53 4.98 8.79
CA ASP A 17 10.91 5.47 7.46
C ASP A 17 12.44 5.48 7.25
N MET A 18 13.25 5.39 8.32
CA MET A 18 14.72 5.24 8.20
C MET A 18 15.15 3.99 7.40
N MET A 19 14.25 3.01 7.23
CA MET A 19 14.55 1.86 6.35
C MET A 19 14.53 2.20 4.86
N PHE A 20 13.84 3.29 4.48
CA PHE A 20 13.76 3.73 3.10
C PHE A 20 14.96 4.60 2.70
N PRO A 21 15.32 4.66 1.42
CA PRO A 21 16.26 5.66 0.89
C PRO A 21 15.79 7.08 1.23
N LYS A 22 16.72 8.02 1.41
CA LYS A 22 16.40 9.41 1.82
C LYS A 22 15.39 10.12 0.92
N ALA A 23 15.42 9.87 -0.38
CA ALA A 23 14.44 10.43 -1.32
C ALA A 23 13.02 9.95 -0.99
N ILE A 24 12.85 8.67 -0.63
CA ILE A 24 11.56 8.10 -0.25
C ILE A 24 11.13 8.53 1.16
N GLN A 25 12.07 8.75 2.09
CA GLN A 25 11.77 9.30 3.41
C GLN A 25 11.15 10.70 3.31
N ALA A 26 11.62 11.53 2.38
CA ALA A 26 11.09 12.88 2.15
C ALA A 26 9.62 12.84 1.65
N GLU A 27 9.26 11.80 0.91
CA GLU A 27 7.90 11.62 0.37
C GLU A 27 6.92 11.00 1.38
N SER A 28 7.43 10.33 2.42
CA SER A 28 6.61 9.57 3.38
C SER A 28 5.58 10.44 4.09
N GLU A 29 5.96 11.65 4.52
CA GLU A 29 5.06 12.57 5.23
C GLU A 29 3.82 12.96 4.41
N PHE A 30 3.93 12.99 3.09
CA PHE A 30 2.86 13.43 2.18
C PHE A 30 2.08 12.27 1.55
N HIS A 31 2.75 11.14 1.33
CA HIS A 31 2.20 10.07 0.50
C HIS A 31 1.92 8.76 1.24
N PHE A 32 2.59 8.52 2.39
CA PHE A 32 2.45 7.24 3.06
C PHE A 32 1.51 7.33 4.27
N THR A 33 0.75 6.28 4.48
CA THR A 33 -0.11 6.16 5.65
C THR A 33 0.71 6.15 6.93
N PRO A 34 0.41 7.01 7.93
CA PRO A 34 1.06 6.95 9.24
C PRO A 34 0.88 5.60 9.92
N ILE A 35 1.89 5.15 10.70
CA ILE A 35 1.89 3.83 11.36
C ILE A 35 0.60 3.57 12.15
N LYS A 36 0.15 4.54 12.96
CA LYS A 36 -1.06 4.39 13.78
C LYS A 36 -2.30 4.13 12.92
N ILE A 37 -2.43 4.85 11.80
CA ILE A 37 -3.55 4.70 10.88
C ILE A 37 -3.44 3.37 10.12
N ALA A 38 -2.24 3.03 9.62
CA ALA A 38 -1.99 1.77 8.92
C ALA A 38 -2.36 0.56 9.79
N LYS A 39 -2.00 0.61 11.07
CA LYS A 39 -2.33 -0.42 12.05
C LYS A 39 -3.83 -0.54 12.28
N LEU A 40 -4.51 0.56 12.62
CA LEU A 40 -5.95 0.57 12.83
C LEU A 40 -6.72 0.08 11.59
N ALA A 41 -6.31 0.52 10.41
CA ALA A 41 -6.93 0.08 9.16
C ALA A 41 -6.69 -1.41 8.90
N ALA A 42 -5.47 -1.91 9.12
CA ALA A 42 -5.14 -3.31 8.94
C ALA A 42 -5.93 -4.21 9.91
N GLU A 43 -6.00 -3.84 11.19
CA GLU A 43 -6.78 -4.55 12.20
C GLU A 43 -8.28 -4.55 11.88
N TYR A 44 -8.81 -3.43 11.37
CA TYR A 44 -10.22 -3.33 10.96
C TYR A 44 -10.55 -4.18 9.73
N LEU A 45 -9.63 -4.26 8.76
CA LEU A 45 -9.83 -4.99 7.49
C LEU A 45 -9.55 -6.50 7.62
N ALA A 46 -8.76 -6.91 8.62
CA ALA A 46 -8.35 -8.29 8.81
C ALA A 46 -9.37 -9.05 9.68
N ASP A 47 -10.47 -9.49 9.09
CA ASP A 47 -11.51 -10.23 9.79
C ASP A 47 -11.03 -11.61 10.27
N SER A 48 -10.18 -12.27 9.48
CA SER A 48 -9.60 -13.58 9.80
C SER A 48 -8.23 -13.78 9.12
N LYS A 49 -7.56 -14.88 9.42
CA LYS A 49 -6.31 -15.26 8.75
C LYS A 49 -6.49 -15.64 7.26
N GLU A 50 -7.69 -15.98 6.85
CA GLU A 50 -8.05 -16.23 5.45
C GLU A 50 -8.31 -14.93 4.68
N THR A 51 -8.45 -13.80 5.37
CA THR A 51 -8.69 -12.50 4.74
C THR A 51 -7.50 -12.12 3.86
N LYS A 52 -7.78 -11.76 2.61
CA LYS A 52 -6.81 -11.26 1.65
C LYS A 52 -7.13 -9.81 1.33
N ILE A 53 -6.21 -8.91 1.65
CA ILE A 53 -6.40 -7.46 1.57
C ILE A 53 -5.60 -6.93 0.39
N LEU A 54 -6.24 -6.15 -0.49
CA LEU A 54 -5.59 -5.44 -1.59
C LEU A 54 -5.29 -4.00 -1.18
N ASP A 55 -4.00 -3.64 -1.23
CA ASP A 55 -3.52 -2.26 -1.10
C ASP A 55 -3.33 -1.66 -2.49
N ILE A 56 -4.21 -0.74 -2.86
CA ILE A 56 -4.28 -0.13 -4.20
C ILE A 56 -3.33 1.07 -4.25
N GLY A 57 -2.24 0.96 -5.01
CA GLY A 57 -1.19 1.96 -5.06
C GLY A 57 -0.30 1.93 -3.81
N SER A 58 0.26 0.77 -3.52
CA SER A 58 0.96 0.47 -2.26
C SER A 58 2.26 1.27 -2.04
N GLY A 59 2.75 1.99 -3.06
CA GLY A 59 3.99 2.75 -2.95
C GLY A 59 5.17 1.88 -2.53
N ALA A 60 5.91 2.32 -1.52
CA ALA A 60 7.01 1.56 -0.91
C ALA A 60 6.54 0.45 0.07
N GLY A 61 5.23 0.16 0.14
CA GLY A 61 4.66 -0.98 0.85
C GLY A 61 4.45 -0.80 2.35
N LYS A 62 4.49 0.43 2.87
CA LYS A 62 4.41 0.71 4.32
C LYS A 62 3.16 0.11 4.97
N PHE A 63 1.97 0.31 4.38
CA PHE A 63 0.72 -0.27 4.90
C PHE A 63 0.76 -1.80 4.96
N CYS A 64 1.12 -2.45 3.85
CA CYS A 64 1.21 -3.92 3.80
C CYS A 64 2.19 -4.49 4.83
N MET A 65 3.37 -3.86 4.99
CA MET A 65 4.37 -4.30 5.94
C MET A 65 3.89 -4.18 7.40
N ILE A 66 3.22 -3.08 7.73
CA ILE A 66 2.65 -2.87 9.07
C ILE A 66 1.51 -3.87 9.31
N GLY A 67 0.59 -4.02 8.37
CA GLY A 67 -0.52 -4.96 8.47
C GLY A 67 -0.06 -6.40 8.66
N SER A 68 0.97 -6.80 7.93
CA SER A 68 1.52 -8.17 7.99
C SER A 68 2.11 -8.55 9.35
N VAL A 69 2.49 -7.59 10.18
CA VAL A 69 3.02 -7.86 11.52
C VAL A 69 2.02 -7.60 12.64
N CYS A 70 0.92 -6.92 12.32
CA CYS A 70 -0.16 -6.65 13.28
C CYS A 70 -1.29 -7.67 13.22
N THR A 71 -1.44 -8.38 12.10
CA THR A 71 -2.55 -9.32 11.86
C THR A 71 -2.05 -10.59 11.17
N ASP A 72 -2.89 -11.62 11.14
CA ASP A 72 -2.64 -12.87 10.42
C ASP A 72 -3.18 -12.87 8.98
N ALA A 73 -3.83 -11.77 8.53
CA ALA A 73 -4.35 -11.64 7.17
C ALA A 73 -3.23 -11.57 6.12
N PHE A 74 -3.53 -11.87 4.87
CA PHE A 74 -2.59 -11.79 3.77
C PHE A 74 -2.73 -10.46 3.01
N PHE A 75 -1.65 -9.72 2.87
CA PHE A 75 -1.63 -8.41 2.22
C PHE A 75 -1.03 -8.50 0.82
N VAL A 76 -1.69 -7.87 -0.16
CA VAL A 76 -1.17 -7.73 -1.52
C VAL A 76 -1.11 -6.26 -1.89
N GLY A 77 0.10 -5.74 -2.05
CA GLY A 77 0.32 -4.37 -2.52
C GLY A 77 0.49 -4.33 -4.03
N VAL A 78 -0.26 -3.47 -4.71
CA VAL A 78 -0.12 -3.23 -6.15
C VAL A 78 0.45 -1.84 -6.39
N GLU A 79 1.56 -1.76 -7.10
CA GLU A 79 2.24 -0.51 -7.42
C GLU A 79 2.74 -0.53 -8.87
N GLN A 80 2.45 0.54 -9.62
CA GLN A 80 2.85 0.68 -11.02
C GLN A 80 4.30 1.18 -11.20
N ARG A 81 4.89 1.82 -10.19
CA ARG A 81 6.29 2.27 -10.21
C ARG A 81 7.21 1.12 -9.84
N ILE A 82 7.97 0.65 -10.82
CA ILE A 82 8.87 -0.51 -10.63
C ILE A 82 9.87 -0.31 -9.47
N HIS A 83 10.40 0.91 -9.29
CA HIS A 83 11.38 1.18 -8.26
C HIS A 83 10.78 1.11 -6.85
N LEU A 84 9.52 1.58 -6.63
CA LEU A 84 8.82 1.46 -5.35
C LEU A 84 8.42 0.01 -5.06
N ASN A 85 7.88 -0.69 -6.04
CA ASN A 85 7.55 -2.12 -5.91
C ASN A 85 8.79 -2.97 -5.60
N SER A 86 9.92 -2.71 -6.28
CA SER A 86 11.19 -3.39 -6.03
C SER A 86 11.72 -3.11 -4.64
N LEU A 87 11.63 -1.86 -4.16
CA LEU A 87 12.02 -1.46 -2.82
C LEU A 87 11.17 -2.19 -1.76
N ALA A 88 9.85 -2.18 -1.92
CA ALA A 88 8.92 -2.87 -1.03
C ALA A 88 9.24 -4.38 -0.95
N THR A 89 9.48 -5.02 -2.11
CA THR A 89 9.87 -6.43 -2.20
C THR A 89 11.21 -6.72 -1.53
N GLN A 90 12.21 -5.86 -1.70
CA GLN A 90 13.52 -6.03 -1.06
C GLN A 90 13.43 -5.91 0.45
N ILE A 91 12.67 -4.93 0.96
CA ILE A 91 12.47 -4.73 2.40
C ILE A 91 11.73 -5.92 3.00
N SER A 92 10.63 -6.38 2.39
CA SER A 92 9.86 -7.51 2.90
C SER A 92 10.71 -8.79 3.01
N ARG A 93 11.56 -9.06 2.03
CA ARG A 93 12.50 -10.18 2.06
C ARG A 93 13.57 -10.02 3.14
N LYS A 94 14.17 -8.82 3.26
CA LYS A 94 15.19 -8.52 4.27
C LYS A 94 14.70 -8.76 5.69
N TYR A 95 13.42 -8.47 5.96
CA TYR A 95 12.81 -8.63 7.28
C TYR A 95 11.97 -9.90 7.42
N GLU A 96 12.03 -10.81 6.43
CA GLU A 96 11.36 -12.12 6.44
C GLU A 96 9.85 -12.02 6.68
N LEU A 97 9.21 -11.00 6.10
CA LEU A 97 7.76 -10.84 6.16
C LEU A 97 7.08 -11.83 5.20
N THR A 98 6.24 -12.72 5.69
CA THR A 98 5.76 -13.89 4.93
C THR A 98 4.32 -13.80 4.46
N ASN A 99 3.47 -13.06 5.17
CA ASN A 99 2.04 -12.94 4.84
C ASN A 99 1.73 -11.68 4.01
N LEU A 100 2.63 -11.32 3.10
CA LEU A 100 2.42 -10.25 2.13
C LEU A 100 3.11 -10.55 0.79
N GLN A 101 2.63 -9.87 -0.26
CA GLN A 101 3.18 -9.90 -1.60
C GLN A 101 3.09 -8.52 -2.24
N PHE A 102 4.08 -8.16 -3.08
CA PHE A 102 4.02 -6.95 -3.90
C PHE A 102 3.98 -7.32 -5.38
N ILE A 103 3.05 -6.70 -6.12
CA ILE A 103 2.80 -6.91 -7.55
C ILE A 103 3.13 -5.61 -8.29
N HIS A 104 4.09 -5.69 -9.23
CA HIS A 104 4.35 -4.59 -10.15
C HIS A 104 3.32 -4.63 -11.28
N ALA A 105 2.29 -3.81 -11.19
CA ALA A 105 1.23 -3.72 -12.19
C ALA A 105 0.50 -2.38 -12.13
N ASN A 106 -0.18 -2.03 -13.23
CA ASN A 106 -1.23 -1.03 -13.17
C ASN A 106 -2.48 -1.66 -12.53
N ILE A 107 -3.22 -0.89 -11.75
CA ILE A 107 -4.43 -1.39 -11.06
C ILE A 107 -5.47 -1.96 -12.03
N THR A 108 -5.54 -1.44 -13.24
CA THR A 108 -6.48 -1.91 -14.28
C THR A 108 -6.19 -3.34 -14.77
N ALA A 109 -5.05 -3.92 -14.41
CA ALA A 109 -4.70 -5.30 -14.70
C ALA A 109 -5.03 -6.28 -13.56
N ILE A 110 -5.60 -5.81 -12.46
CA ILE A 110 -5.87 -6.60 -11.24
C ILE A 110 -7.36 -6.82 -11.09
N SER A 111 -7.80 -8.07 -11.10
CA SER A 111 -9.18 -8.42 -10.71
C SER A 111 -9.32 -8.36 -9.18
N PHE A 112 -10.46 -7.87 -8.69
CA PHE A 112 -10.72 -7.76 -7.26
C PHE A 112 -11.38 -9.03 -6.67
N THR A 113 -11.81 -9.96 -7.50
CA THR A 113 -12.56 -11.17 -7.10
C THR A 113 -11.83 -12.10 -6.12
N ASP A 114 -10.50 -12.01 -6.07
CA ASP A 114 -9.68 -12.84 -5.18
C ASP A 114 -9.37 -12.17 -3.84
N PHE A 115 -9.96 -11.00 -3.58
CA PHE A 115 -9.73 -10.22 -2.37
C PHE A 115 -11.00 -10.08 -1.56
N HIS A 116 -10.84 -9.93 -0.23
CA HIS A 116 -11.94 -9.82 0.73
C HIS A 116 -12.09 -8.39 1.27
N ALA A 117 -10.97 -7.63 1.27
CA ALA A 117 -10.95 -6.26 1.75
C ALA A 117 -9.98 -5.41 0.92
N PHE A 118 -10.19 -4.09 0.93
CA PHE A 118 -9.47 -3.14 0.08
C PHE A 118 -8.99 -1.96 0.90
N TYR A 119 -7.73 -1.60 0.70
CA TYR A 119 -7.17 -0.37 1.21
C TYR A 119 -6.85 0.57 0.05
N PHE A 120 -7.35 1.79 0.14
CA PHE A 120 -7.20 2.81 -0.89
C PHE A 120 -6.94 4.16 -0.21
N PHE A 121 -5.70 4.60 -0.22
CA PHE A 121 -5.30 5.85 0.39
C PHE A 121 -4.48 6.68 -0.57
N ASN A 122 -5.05 7.79 -1.04
CA ASN A 122 -4.37 8.79 -1.88
C ASN A 122 -3.73 8.29 -3.18
N SER A 123 -4.05 7.10 -3.62
CA SER A 123 -3.30 6.32 -4.63
C SER A 123 -3.25 6.96 -6.02
N PHE A 124 -4.22 7.80 -6.37
CA PHE A 124 -4.29 8.47 -7.68
C PHE A 124 -4.19 9.99 -7.58
N HIS A 125 -3.92 10.53 -6.39
CA HIS A 125 -3.89 11.98 -6.16
C HIS A 125 -2.90 12.71 -7.08
N GLU A 126 -1.78 12.09 -7.38
CA GLU A 126 -0.75 12.62 -8.28
C GLU A 126 -1.25 12.85 -9.72
N GLN A 127 -2.33 12.19 -10.13
CA GLN A 127 -2.94 12.41 -11.45
C GLN A 127 -3.68 13.75 -11.56
N ILE A 128 -4.03 14.36 -10.44
CA ILE A 128 -4.77 15.63 -10.37
C ILE A 128 -3.99 16.74 -9.66
N ASN A 129 -2.94 16.44 -8.93
CA ASN A 129 -2.08 17.39 -8.22
C ASN A 129 -0.63 17.28 -8.68
N ILE A 130 -0.25 18.11 -9.66
CA ILE A 130 1.09 18.09 -10.26
C ILE A 130 2.19 18.46 -9.25
N SER A 131 1.90 19.40 -8.33
CA SER A 131 2.87 19.85 -7.33
C SER A 131 3.12 18.84 -6.22
N GLY A 132 2.24 17.84 -6.05
CA GLY A 132 2.36 16.77 -5.06
C GLY A 132 2.80 15.43 -5.66
N ARG A 133 3.52 15.41 -6.77
CA ARG A 133 4.00 14.18 -7.42
C ARG A 133 5.30 13.71 -6.79
N MET A 134 5.41 12.40 -6.57
CA MET A 134 6.65 11.79 -6.09
C MET A 134 7.76 11.84 -7.15
N ASP A 135 7.43 11.62 -8.43
CA ASP A 135 8.38 11.62 -9.55
C ASP A 135 7.68 11.74 -10.91
N ASP A 136 8.49 11.79 -11.97
CA ASP A 136 8.04 11.87 -13.36
C ASP A 136 8.05 10.52 -14.09
N SER A 137 8.17 9.40 -13.39
CA SER A 137 8.25 8.05 -13.99
C SER A 137 6.92 7.58 -14.58
N GLN A 138 5.80 8.19 -14.19
CA GLN A 138 4.47 7.86 -14.67
C GLN A 138 3.83 9.02 -15.43
N ALA A 139 3.11 8.70 -16.49
CA ALA A 139 2.25 9.68 -17.16
C ALA A 139 1.15 10.14 -16.19
N TRP A 140 0.78 11.42 -16.28
CA TRP A 140 -0.29 11.98 -15.48
C TRP A 140 -1.33 12.67 -16.37
N SER A 141 -2.58 12.54 -16.02
CA SER A 141 -3.66 13.32 -16.58
C SER A 141 -4.94 13.13 -15.76
N LYS A 142 -5.82 14.12 -15.81
CA LYS A 142 -7.17 13.99 -15.25
C LYS A 142 -7.92 12.78 -15.82
N LYS A 143 -7.70 12.46 -17.09
CA LYS A 143 -8.28 11.28 -17.75
C LYS A 143 -7.83 9.98 -17.09
N LEU A 144 -6.55 9.83 -16.75
CA LEU A 144 -6.03 8.66 -16.04
C LEU A 144 -6.63 8.55 -14.63
N TYR A 145 -6.80 9.68 -13.93
CA TYR A 145 -7.50 9.68 -12.64
C TYR A 145 -8.92 9.13 -12.76
N GLU A 146 -9.67 9.64 -13.75
CA GLU A 146 -11.05 9.19 -14.01
C GLU A 146 -11.11 7.70 -14.41
N GLU A 147 -10.17 7.25 -15.25
CA GLU A 147 -10.06 5.87 -15.70
C GLU A 147 -9.78 4.91 -14.52
N TYR A 148 -8.78 5.22 -13.69
CA TYR A 148 -8.42 4.39 -12.54
C TYR A 148 -9.53 4.37 -11.48
N SER A 149 -10.12 5.53 -11.20
CA SER A 149 -11.22 5.64 -10.24
C SER A 149 -12.46 4.87 -10.70
N LEU A 150 -12.79 4.95 -12.00
CA LEU A 150 -13.89 4.20 -12.58
C LEU A 150 -13.62 2.69 -12.54
N TYR A 151 -12.38 2.27 -12.84
CA TYR A 151 -11.99 0.87 -12.76
C TYR A 151 -12.17 0.33 -11.35
N VAL A 152 -11.60 1.00 -10.35
CA VAL A 152 -11.72 0.59 -8.94
C VAL A 152 -13.19 0.50 -8.52
N LYS A 153 -13.99 1.52 -8.85
CA LYS A 153 -15.43 1.49 -8.56
C LYS A 153 -16.11 0.29 -9.23
N THR A 154 -15.82 0.03 -10.51
CA THR A 154 -16.43 -1.07 -11.27
C THR A 154 -16.07 -2.44 -10.69
N GLU A 155 -14.83 -2.62 -10.23
CA GLU A 155 -14.41 -3.86 -9.60
C GLU A 155 -15.07 -4.03 -8.21
N LEU A 156 -15.16 -2.95 -7.41
CA LEU A 156 -15.85 -2.99 -6.11
C LEU A 156 -17.35 -3.27 -6.26
N ASP A 157 -18.01 -2.74 -7.29
CA ASP A 157 -19.45 -2.99 -7.57
C ASP A 157 -19.74 -4.48 -7.90
N LYS A 158 -18.72 -5.28 -8.26
CA LYS A 158 -18.83 -6.73 -8.51
C LYS A 158 -18.69 -7.57 -7.25
N MET A 159 -18.22 -6.98 -6.15
CA MET A 159 -17.97 -7.71 -4.91
C MET A 159 -19.30 -8.04 -4.23
N PRO A 160 -19.41 -9.21 -3.56
CA PRO A 160 -20.58 -9.53 -2.76
C PRO A 160 -20.77 -8.52 -1.62
N ALA A 161 -22.04 -8.22 -1.33
CA ALA A 161 -22.40 -7.36 -0.21
C ALA A 161 -22.14 -8.05 1.14
#